data_ed671795d8fc0eafa69eee7d4de37dc5
#
_entry.id   ed671795d8fc0eafa69eee7d4de37dc5
#
_cell.length_a   1.000
_cell.length_b   1.000
_cell.length_c   1.000
_cell.angle_alpha   90.00
_cell.angle_beta   90.00
_cell.angle_gamma   90.00
#
_symmetry.space_group_name_H-M   'P 1'
#
loop_
_entity.id
_entity.type
_entity.pdbx_description
1 polymer ?
#
loop_
_entity_poly.entity_id
_entity_poly.type
_entity_poly.pdbx_seq_one_letter_code
_entity_poly.pdbx_strand_id
1 'polypeptide(L)'
;MAVSSDLIDSKGRPISQRDLFVAMGVNTVAASFGSIWQAMTYGMPLIMFMQAIGASGVVIGLVTTVRLLAVSAQIPAALASEHLGSRKPFWGRFALVHRFVWFFIAGLAFWCEPSRWWLPLAIVLLVGVSEALGNASTAPWLSWMADLIPLPIAGRFWGIRQSVSTATSLGGLVLAGQILDATRDPFTGQAQPHGFAIVFAIAACLGMADIVVHHFVREPRPVPSPRGAALHRRVLAPLANRDFRLLTLSLGAWNFGLSMTTAFALVYLKRDFGVTYSQLAALSIAAALGAIVTGYGFGEIMDRIGPRVLGAILLFATPLPLAAWLLVNRSVVSIGPFRFPQSIALLCVAGIVLGAISSAILLVQLRLAAELSSPRGRTMSMAVHWSFVGLLGALGPTAGGLIMDYFPGPTRLDLVIPSGLPFSFYHAQLILFTALLWLVALPLLLAIRAPTPPTP
;
A
#
# COMPACT_ATOMS: atom_id res chain seq x y z
N MET A 1 10.44 -31.24 16.15
CA MET A 1 9.29 -31.72 15.38
C MET A 1 9.80 -32.08 13.98
N ALA A 2 9.78 -33.33 13.60
CA ALA A 2 10.12 -33.77 12.25
C ALA A 2 8.96 -33.40 11.32
N VAL A 3 9.15 -32.42 10.48
CA VAL A 3 8.23 -32.14 9.37
C VAL A 3 8.53 -33.22 8.34
N SER A 4 7.61 -34.19 8.14
CA SER A 4 7.75 -35.22 7.12
C SER A 4 7.82 -34.56 5.75
N SER A 5 8.96 -34.62 5.10
CA SER A 5 9.20 -33.98 3.81
C SER A 5 8.99 -34.95 2.67
N ASP A 6 7.73 -35.24 2.34
CA ASP A 6 7.39 -35.90 1.07
C ASP A 6 7.36 -34.93 -0.12
N LEU A 7 7.90 -33.69 0.09
CA LEU A 7 7.95 -32.68 -0.93
C LEU A 7 9.02 -33.01 -1.98
N ILE A 8 8.59 -33.02 -3.23
CA ILE A 8 9.45 -33.25 -4.40
C ILE A 8 9.48 -31.96 -5.23
N ASP A 9 10.66 -31.53 -5.68
CA ASP A 9 10.79 -30.35 -6.54
C ASP A 9 10.28 -30.64 -7.97
N SER A 10 10.14 -29.59 -8.78
CA SER A 10 9.69 -29.68 -10.16
C SER A 10 10.59 -30.57 -11.05
N LYS A 11 11.79 -30.93 -10.59
CA LYS A 11 12.75 -31.83 -11.25
C LYS A 11 12.77 -33.25 -10.68
N GLY A 12 11.83 -33.59 -9.78
CA GLY A 12 11.71 -34.90 -9.16
C GLY A 12 12.69 -35.16 -8.00
N ARG A 13 13.37 -34.13 -7.47
CA ARG A 13 14.33 -34.30 -6.36
C ARG A 13 13.65 -34.00 -5.02
N PRO A 14 13.92 -34.76 -3.95
CA PRO A 14 13.35 -34.51 -2.64
C PRO A 14 13.84 -33.16 -2.08
N ILE A 15 12.94 -32.44 -1.40
CA ILE A 15 13.25 -31.21 -0.69
C ILE A 15 13.50 -31.57 0.77
N SER A 16 14.73 -31.41 1.23
CA SER A 16 15.12 -31.74 2.60
C SER A 16 14.66 -30.62 3.60
N GLN A 17 14.65 -30.94 4.89
CA GLN A 17 14.39 -29.93 5.93
C GLN A 17 15.41 -28.79 5.88
N ARG A 18 16.67 -29.07 5.58
CA ARG A 18 17.70 -28.04 5.38
C ARG A 18 17.35 -27.11 4.22
N ASP A 19 16.87 -27.68 3.10
CA ASP A 19 16.42 -26.88 1.94
C ASP A 19 15.26 -25.96 2.30
N LEU A 20 14.33 -26.38 3.16
CA LEU A 20 13.22 -25.56 3.65
C LEU A 20 13.71 -24.37 4.51
N PHE A 21 14.62 -24.62 5.45
CA PHE A 21 15.19 -23.55 6.29
C PHE A 21 16.00 -22.55 5.44
N VAL A 22 16.81 -23.05 4.51
CA VAL A 22 17.55 -22.20 3.56
C VAL A 22 16.58 -21.38 2.72
N ALA A 23 15.52 -21.99 2.20
CA ALA A 23 14.50 -21.31 1.40
C ALA A 23 13.79 -20.18 2.19
N MET A 24 13.46 -20.42 3.47
CA MET A 24 12.85 -19.39 4.35
C MET A 24 13.83 -18.24 4.62
N GLY A 25 15.11 -18.53 4.87
CA GLY A 25 16.15 -17.52 5.05
C GLY A 25 16.36 -16.68 3.79
N VAL A 26 16.53 -17.34 2.65
CA VAL A 26 16.68 -16.70 1.32
C VAL A 26 15.45 -15.82 1.00
N ASN A 27 14.23 -16.32 1.26
CA ASN A 27 13.00 -15.55 1.05
C ASN A 27 12.96 -14.29 1.93
N THR A 28 13.41 -14.38 3.18
CA THR A 28 13.46 -13.22 4.09
C THR A 28 14.47 -12.17 3.63
N VAL A 29 15.65 -12.60 3.18
CA VAL A 29 16.68 -11.71 2.60
C VAL A 29 16.17 -11.05 1.32
N ALA A 30 15.59 -11.83 0.41
CA ALA A 30 14.98 -11.31 -0.80
C ALA A 30 13.88 -10.27 -0.48
N ALA A 31 13.02 -10.57 0.50
CA ALA A 31 11.99 -9.64 0.95
C ALA A 31 12.56 -8.32 1.48
N SER A 32 13.73 -8.33 2.12
CA SER A 32 14.41 -7.11 2.57
C SER A 32 14.77 -6.22 1.39
N PHE A 33 15.39 -6.76 0.34
CA PHE A 33 15.70 -6.01 -0.87
C PHE A 33 14.43 -5.50 -1.56
N GLY A 34 13.40 -6.33 -1.69
CA GLY A 34 12.11 -5.97 -2.26
C GLY A 34 11.41 -4.86 -1.47
N SER A 35 11.52 -4.85 -0.15
CA SER A 35 10.92 -3.84 0.72
C SER A 35 11.64 -2.48 0.65
N ILE A 36 12.96 -2.48 0.56
CA ILE A 36 13.75 -1.26 0.33
C ILE A 36 13.39 -0.69 -1.06
N TRP A 37 13.39 -1.54 -2.10
CA TRP A 37 12.96 -1.14 -3.43
C TRP A 37 11.57 -0.47 -3.40
N GLN A 38 10.59 -1.09 -2.75
CA GLN A 38 9.23 -0.57 -2.65
C GLN A 38 9.17 0.79 -1.96
N ALA A 39 9.92 0.97 -0.87
CA ALA A 39 9.97 2.23 -0.12
C ALA A 39 10.64 3.35 -0.92
N MET A 40 11.66 3.03 -1.74
CA MET A 40 12.38 4.00 -2.55
C MET A 40 11.70 4.32 -3.89
N THR A 41 10.78 3.48 -4.35
CA THR A 41 10.08 3.70 -5.63
C THR A 41 8.70 4.31 -5.45
N TYR A 42 7.93 3.84 -4.46
CA TYR A 42 6.52 4.24 -4.27
C TYR A 42 6.33 5.23 -3.12
N GLY A 43 5.11 5.66 -2.95
CA GLY A 43 4.76 6.62 -1.90
C GLY A 43 5.45 7.97 -2.10
N MET A 44 6.21 8.40 -1.10
CA MET A 44 6.84 9.71 -1.08
C MET A 44 7.75 9.97 -2.29
N PRO A 45 8.72 9.09 -2.66
CA PRO A 45 9.62 9.40 -3.77
C PRO A 45 8.90 9.58 -5.11
N LEU A 46 7.95 8.70 -5.45
CA LEU A 46 7.21 8.79 -6.71
C LEU A 46 6.32 10.03 -6.78
N ILE A 47 5.58 10.33 -5.71
CA ILE A 47 4.68 11.49 -5.66
C ILE A 47 5.49 12.78 -5.76
N MET A 48 6.60 12.89 -5.03
CA MET A 48 7.48 14.06 -5.08
C MET A 48 8.17 14.20 -6.44
N PHE A 49 8.54 13.10 -7.09
CA PHE A 49 9.05 13.13 -8.46
C PHE A 49 8.01 13.67 -9.45
N MET A 50 6.77 13.16 -9.38
CA MET A 50 5.68 13.67 -10.23
C MET A 50 5.45 15.17 -10.04
N GLN A 51 5.53 15.65 -8.80
CA GLN A 51 5.46 17.09 -8.50
C GLN A 51 6.65 17.85 -9.08
N ALA A 52 7.88 17.32 -8.95
CA ALA A 52 9.10 17.96 -9.43
C ALA A 52 9.14 18.11 -10.97
N ILE A 53 8.52 17.19 -11.72
CA ILE A 53 8.37 17.27 -13.17
C ILE A 53 7.11 18.03 -13.63
N GLY A 54 6.45 18.75 -12.71
CA GLY A 54 5.30 19.62 -13.03
C GLY A 54 4.01 18.87 -13.40
N ALA A 55 3.82 17.64 -12.92
CA ALA A 55 2.59 16.90 -13.13
C ALA A 55 1.41 17.61 -12.45
N SER A 56 0.26 17.70 -13.16
CA SER A 56 -0.99 18.17 -12.57
C SER A 56 -1.49 17.23 -11.47
N GLY A 57 -2.38 17.72 -10.61
CA GLY A 57 -2.97 16.90 -9.55
C GLY A 57 -3.66 15.66 -10.09
N VAL A 58 -4.36 15.78 -11.24
CA VAL A 58 -4.97 14.62 -11.92
C VAL A 58 -3.91 13.58 -12.28
N VAL A 59 -2.76 13.98 -12.84
CA VAL A 59 -1.71 13.05 -13.27
C VAL A 59 -1.00 12.42 -12.06
N ILE A 60 -0.81 13.16 -10.96
CA ILE A 60 -0.35 12.62 -9.68
C ILE A 60 -1.36 11.60 -9.14
N GLY A 61 -2.65 11.88 -9.24
CA GLY A 61 -3.71 10.94 -8.89
C GLY A 61 -3.69 9.69 -9.77
N LEU A 62 -3.54 9.85 -11.10
CA LEU A 62 -3.50 8.75 -12.05
C LEU A 62 -2.35 7.79 -11.81
N VAL A 63 -1.15 8.26 -11.46
CA VAL A 63 -0.02 7.37 -11.17
C VAL A 63 -0.31 6.45 -9.98
N THR A 64 -1.08 6.91 -9.00
CA THR A 64 -1.53 6.09 -7.87
C THR A 64 -2.71 5.19 -8.27
N THR A 65 -3.64 5.72 -9.05
CA THR A 65 -4.80 4.97 -9.57
C THR A 65 -4.39 3.75 -10.40
N VAL A 66 -3.47 3.91 -11.36
CA VAL A 66 -3.02 2.79 -12.22
C VAL A 66 -2.37 1.68 -11.41
N ARG A 67 -1.69 2.01 -10.30
CA ARG A 67 -1.12 1.02 -9.39
C ARG A 67 -2.20 0.17 -8.71
N LEU A 68 -3.26 0.81 -8.23
CA LEU A 68 -4.37 0.11 -7.58
C LEU A 68 -5.18 -0.73 -8.57
N LEU A 69 -5.41 -0.22 -9.79
CA LEU A 69 -6.06 -0.96 -10.86
C LEU A 69 -5.27 -2.18 -11.32
N ALA A 70 -3.94 -2.08 -11.30
CA ALA A 70 -3.03 -3.15 -11.72
C ALA A 70 -3.17 -4.44 -10.88
N VAL A 71 -3.76 -4.36 -9.68
CA VAL A 71 -4.09 -5.53 -8.85
C VAL A 71 -4.99 -6.51 -9.62
N SER A 72 -5.83 -6.03 -10.53
CA SER A 72 -6.69 -6.88 -11.37
C SER A 72 -5.91 -7.84 -12.28
N ALA A 73 -4.63 -7.54 -12.60
CA ALA A 73 -3.75 -8.42 -13.37
C ALA A 73 -3.45 -9.76 -12.67
N GLN A 74 -3.68 -9.87 -11.36
CA GLN A 74 -3.53 -11.12 -10.61
C GLN A 74 -4.51 -12.20 -11.09
N ILE A 75 -5.73 -11.82 -11.51
CA ILE A 75 -6.76 -12.78 -11.92
C ILE A 75 -6.35 -13.54 -13.19
N PRO A 76 -6.06 -12.88 -14.34
CA PRO A 76 -5.63 -13.58 -15.54
C PRO A 76 -4.30 -14.31 -15.35
N ALA A 77 -3.38 -13.77 -14.54
CA ALA A 77 -2.10 -14.41 -14.26
C ALA A 77 -2.27 -15.70 -13.43
N ALA A 78 -3.16 -15.71 -12.44
CA ALA A 78 -3.49 -16.92 -11.68
C ALA A 78 -4.03 -18.01 -12.60
N LEU A 79 -5.01 -17.68 -13.46
CA LEU A 79 -5.57 -18.61 -14.44
C LEU A 79 -4.50 -19.15 -15.39
N ALA A 80 -3.62 -18.30 -15.91
CA ALA A 80 -2.53 -18.71 -16.79
C ALA A 80 -1.55 -19.65 -16.07
N SER A 81 -1.24 -19.37 -14.79
CA SER A 81 -0.29 -20.14 -14.00
C SER A 81 -0.81 -21.52 -13.56
N GLU A 82 -2.14 -21.72 -13.44
CA GLU A 82 -2.76 -23.01 -13.10
C GLU A 82 -2.45 -24.13 -14.12
N HIS A 83 -2.14 -23.75 -15.35
CA HIS A 83 -1.84 -24.70 -16.44
C HIS A 83 -0.33 -24.96 -16.62
N LEU A 84 0.52 -24.32 -15.82
CA LEU A 84 1.96 -24.43 -15.93
C LEU A 84 2.49 -25.57 -15.05
N GLY A 85 3.40 -26.37 -15.58
CA GLY A 85 4.11 -27.41 -14.81
C GLY A 85 5.15 -26.87 -13.81
N SER A 86 5.46 -25.55 -13.89
CA SER A 86 6.33 -24.82 -12.96
C SER A 86 5.93 -23.35 -12.94
N ARG A 87 5.73 -22.79 -11.75
CA ARG A 87 5.34 -21.38 -11.53
C ARG A 87 6.54 -20.44 -11.50
N LYS A 88 7.71 -20.94 -11.13
CA LYS A 88 8.93 -20.16 -10.93
C LYS A 88 9.41 -19.43 -12.19
N PRO A 89 9.46 -20.03 -13.41
CA PRO A 89 9.83 -19.31 -14.63
C PRO A 89 8.83 -18.22 -15.01
N PHE A 90 7.54 -18.47 -14.80
CA PHE A 90 6.49 -17.47 -15.05
C PHE A 90 6.68 -16.28 -14.10
N TRP A 91 6.70 -16.55 -12.79
CA TRP A 91 6.97 -15.55 -11.77
C TRP A 91 8.23 -14.74 -12.08
N GLY A 92 9.36 -15.42 -12.33
CA GLY A 92 10.66 -14.78 -12.51
C GLY A 92 10.70 -13.82 -13.70
N ARG A 93 10.09 -14.18 -14.83
CA ARG A 93 10.03 -13.31 -16.02
C ARG A 93 9.24 -12.03 -15.74
N PHE A 94 8.05 -12.16 -15.18
CA PHE A 94 7.20 -11.01 -14.87
C PHE A 94 7.81 -10.13 -13.79
N ALA A 95 8.31 -10.71 -12.70
CA ALA A 95 8.95 -9.99 -11.62
C ALA A 95 10.24 -9.29 -12.07
N LEU A 96 11.06 -9.92 -12.93
CA LEU A 96 12.28 -9.32 -13.46
C LEU A 96 11.97 -8.06 -14.30
N VAL A 97 11.05 -8.19 -15.26
CA VAL A 97 10.67 -7.06 -16.12
C VAL A 97 10.03 -5.94 -15.30
N HIS A 98 9.18 -6.27 -14.31
CA HIS A 98 8.62 -5.32 -13.35
C HIS A 98 9.70 -4.46 -12.67
N ARG A 99 10.77 -5.08 -12.16
CA ARG A 99 11.89 -4.36 -11.54
C ARG A 99 12.71 -3.58 -12.57
N PHE A 100 12.91 -4.15 -13.75
CA PHE A 100 13.72 -3.55 -14.80
C PHE A 100 13.12 -2.25 -15.38
N VAL A 101 11.81 -2.11 -15.42
CA VAL A 101 11.11 -0.88 -15.84
C VAL A 101 11.58 0.34 -15.02
N TRP A 102 11.98 0.16 -13.78
CA TRP A 102 12.45 1.25 -12.94
C TRP A 102 13.80 1.85 -13.37
N PHE A 103 14.62 1.12 -14.13
CA PHE A 103 15.79 1.71 -14.79
C PHE A 103 15.39 2.68 -15.90
N PHE A 104 14.32 2.41 -16.65
CA PHE A 104 13.80 3.36 -17.62
C PHE A 104 13.25 4.62 -16.94
N ILE A 105 12.54 4.46 -15.84
CA ILE A 105 12.04 5.60 -15.06
C ILE A 105 13.22 6.44 -14.51
N ALA A 106 14.26 5.79 -13.97
CA ALA A 106 15.47 6.47 -13.53
C ALA A 106 16.20 7.18 -14.70
N GLY A 107 16.28 6.54 -15.86
CA GLY A 107 16.82 7.14 -17.08
C GLY A 107 16.04 8.38 -17.51
N LEU A 108 14.71 8.31 -17.55
CA LEU A 108 13.89 9.47 -17.87
C LEU A 108 14.07 10.61 -16.86
N ALA A 109 14.17 10.28 -15.57
CA ALA A 109 14.44 11.28 -14.53
C ALA A 109 15.82 11.94 -14.66
N PHE A 110 16.81 11.23 -15.25
CA PHE A 110 18.17 11.74 -15.40
C PHE A 110 18.37 12.56 -16.68
N TRP A 111 17.81 12.10 -17.83
CA TRP A 111 18.10 12.68 -19.13
C TRP A 111 17.01 13.59 -19.69
N CYS A 112 15.77 13.50 -19.17
CA CYS A 112 14.70 14.32 -19.69
C CYS A 112 14.54 15.63 -18.94
N GLU A 113 14.32 16.72 -19.71
CA GLU A 113 13.94 17.99 -19.11
C GLU A 113 12.58 17.86 -18.41
N PRO A 114 12.45 18.34 -17.16
CA PRO A 114 11.19 18.26 -16.39
C PRO A 114 9.99 18.91 -17.08
N SER A 115 10.25 19.94 -17.91
CA SER A 115 9.21 20.72 -18.61
C SER A 115 8.55 20.00 -19.80
N ARG A 116 9.00 18.79 -20.17
CA ARG A 116 8.42 18.02 -21.27
C ARG A 116 7.01 17.55 -20.91
N TRP A 117 6.02 18.05 -21.66
CA TRP A 117 4.59 17.80 -21.41
C TRP A 117 4.21 16.30 -21.38
N TRP A 118 4.89 15.44 -22.14
CA TRP A 118 4.63 14.00 -22.20
C TRP A 118 5.25 13.20 -21.05
N LEU A 119 6.26 13.76 -20.36
CA LEU A 119 7.03 13.03 -19.35
C LEU A 119 6.16 12.50 -18.18
N PRO A 120 5.24 13.29 -17.58
CA PRO A 120 4.39 12.77 -16.51
C PRO A 120 3.52 11.59 -16.96
N LEU A 121 2.95 11.63 -18.18
CA LEU A 121 2.14 10.54 -18.71
C LEU A 121 2.97 9.29 -19.06
N ALA A 122 4.21 9.47 -19.54
CA ALA A 122 5.13 8.35 -19.75
C ALA A 122 5.46 7.64 -18.43
N ILE A 123 5.65 8.39 -17.34
CA ILE A 123 5.86 7.80 -16.01
C ILE A 123 4.62 7.05 -15.55
N VAL A 124 3.40 7.60 -15.71
CA VAL A 124 2.15 6.88 -15.39
C VAL A 124 2.06 5.56 -16.15
N LEU A 125 2.37 5.56 -17.45
CA LEU A 125 2.34 4.34 -18.27
C LEU A 125 3.37 3.31 -17.81
N LEU A 126 4.62 3.72 -17.60
CA LEU A 126 5.69 2.83 -17.14
C LEU A 126 5.39 2.25 -15.74
N VAL A 127 4.88 3.05 -14.82
CA VAL A 127 4.44 2.60 -13.50
C VAL A 127 3.27 1.61 -13.65
N GLY A 128 2.29 1.91 -14.49
CA GLY A 128 1.15 1.02 -14.75
C GLY A 128 1.59 -0.34 -15.32
N VAL A 129 2.49 -0.34 -16.30
CA VAL A 129 3.07 -1.58 -16.87
C VAL A 129 3.86 -2.34 -15.79
N SER A 130 4.72 -1.64 -15.06
CA SER A 130 5.50 -2.23 -13.97
C SER A 130 4.57 -2.91 -12.95
N GLU A 131 3.55 -2.22 -12.45
CA GLU A 131 2.61 -2.75 -11.47
C GLU A 131 1.77 -3.92 -12.01
N ALA A 132 1.33 -3.87 -13.26
CA ALA A 132 0.60 -4.98 -13.87
C ALA A 132 1.46 -6.25 -13.92
N LEU A 133 2.74 -6.13 -14.31
CA LEU A 133 3.69 -7.24 -14.30
C LEU A 133 4.00 -7.75 -12.89
N GLY A 134 4.19 -6.83 -11.93
CA GLY A 134 4.40 -7.16 -10.52
C GLY A 134 3.22 -7.93 -9.94
N ASN A 135 2.00 -7.45 -10.16
CA ASN A 135 0.78 -8.11 -9.72
C ASN A 135 0.56 -9.46 -10.42
N ALA A 136 0.87 -9.57 -11.71
CA ALA A 136 0.82 -10.85 -12.43
C ALA A 136 1.78 -11.90 -11.84
N SER A 137 2.91 -11.47 -11.27
CA SER A 137 3.86 -12.37 -10.60
C SER A 137 3.41 -12.80 -9.19
N THR A 138 2.54 -12.04 -8.53
CA THR A 138 2.18 -12.22 -7.10
C THR A 138 1.44 -13.54 -6.85
N ALA A 139 0.42 -13.86 -7.64
CA ALA A 139 -0.40 -15.05 -7.41
C ALA A 139 0.40 -16.36 -7.57
N PRO A 140 1.22 -16.57 -8.62
CA PRO A 140 2.10 -17.72 -8.74
C PRO A 140 3.10 -17.84 -7.58
N TRP A 141 3.65 -16.70 -7.13
CA TRP A 141 4.58 -16.67 -6.00
C TRP A 141 3.91 -17.08 -4.68
N LEU A 142 2.74 -16.53 -4.38
CA LEU A 142 1.99 -16.90 -3.17
C LEU A 142 1.65 -18.38 -3.15
N SER A 143 1.20 -18.94 -4.28
CA SER A 143 0.91 -20.36 -4.43
C SER A 143 2.18 -21.21 -4.22
N TRP A 144 3.30 -20.80 -4.79
CA TRP A 144 4.59 -21.47 -4.59
C TRP A 144 5.02 -21.46 -3.11
N MET A 145 4.93 -20.31 -2.45
CA MET A 145 5.29 -20.18 -1.03
C MET A 145 4.35 -20.97 -0.12
N ALA A 146 3.06 -21.02 -0.43
CA ALA A 146 2.09 -21.81 0.34
C ALA A 146 2.39 -23.32 0.30
N ASP A 147 2.88 -23.82 -0.84
CA ASP A 147 3.28 -25.23 -0.98
C ASP A 147 4.64 -25.53 -0.33
N LEU A 148 5.51 -24.52 -0.23
CA LEU A 148 6.87 -24.68 0.29
C LEU A 148 6.94 -24.58 1.82
N ILE A 149 6.15 -23.68 2.42
CA ILE A 149 6.26 -23.35 3.85
C ILE A 149 5.33 -24.25 4.67
N PRO A 150 5.87 -25.06 5.59
CA PRO A 150 5.07 -25.96 6.41
C PRO A 150 4.07 -25.21 7.29
N LEU A 151 2.80 -25.61 7.28
CA LEU A 151 1.70 -24.98 8.01
C LEU A 151 2.00 -24.73 9.51
N PRO A 152 2.62 -25.67 10.27
CA PRO A 152 2.87 -25.48 11.71
C PRO A 152 3.80 -24.32 12.04
N ILE A 153 4.63 -23.86 11.11
CA ILE A 153 5.61 -22.77 11.30
C ILE A 153 5.33 -21.57 10.41
N ALA A 154 4.31 -21.65 9.55
CA ALA A 154 3.97 -20.61 8.58
C ALA A 154 3.70 -19.25 9.25
N GLY A 155 2.91 -19.22 10.31
CA GLY A 155 2.63 -17.99 11.05
C GLY A 155 3.89 -17.31 11.59
N ARG A 156 4.77 -18.07 12.22
CA ARG A 156 6.07 -17.57 12.72
C ARG A 156 6.97 -17.06 11.60
N PHE A 157 7.06 -17.80 10.51
CA PHE A 157 7.85 -17.40 9.34
C PHE A 157 7.35 -16.08 8.74
N TRP A 158 6.05 -15.98 8.46
CA TRP A 158 5.46 -14.77 7.88
C TRP A 158 5.59 -13.58 8.82
N GLY A 159 5.46 -13.78 10.14
CA GLY A 159 5.65 -12.73 11.14
C GLY A 159 7.08 -12.19 11.15
N ILE A 160 8.10 -13.06 11.19
CA ILE A 160 9.52 -12.65 11.15
C ILE A 160 9.83 -11.95 9.84
N ARG A 161 9.41 -12.53 8.70
CA ARG A 161 9.60 -11.95 7.37
C ARG A 161 8.98 -10.56 7.28
N GLN A 162 7.76 -10.37 7.77
CA GLN A 162 7.08 -9.07 7.76
C GLN A 162 7.79 -8.04 8.63
N SER A 163 8.25 -8.43 9.82
CA SER A 163 9.00 -7.54 10.71
C SER A 163 10.30 -7.06 10.07
N VAL A 164 11.07 -7.99 9.48
CA VAL A 164 12.30 -7.65 8.75
C VAL A 164 12.01 -6.75 7.55
N SER A 165 10.98 -7.09 6.76
CA SER A 165 10.54 -6.27 5.62
C SER A 165 10.15 -4.85 6.02
N THR A 166 9.42 -4.70 7.13
CA THR A 166 9.05 -3.39 7.63
C THR A 166 10.26 -2.59 8.08
N ALA A 167 11.18 -3.19 8.85
CA ALA A 167 12.39 -2.52 9.30
C ALA A 167 13.27 -2.05 8.13
N THR A 168 13.47 -2.90 7.13
CA THR A 168 14.28 -2.56 5.95
C THR A 168 13.58 -1.53 5.05
N SER A 169 12.25 -1.57 4.93
CA SER A 169 11.45 -0.57 4.24
C SER A 169 11.61 0.83 4.88
N LEU A 170 11.59 0.92 6.21
CA LEU A 170 11.84 2.18 6.92
C LEU A 170 13.26 2.71 6.64
N GLY A 171 14.27 1.83 6.66
CA GLY A 171 15.64 2.19 6.28
C GLY A 171 15.75 2.72 4.85
N GLY A 172 15.06 2.07 3.90
CA GLY A 172 14.98 2.51 2.50
C GLY A 172 14.33 3.89 2.35
N LEU A 173 13.26 4.16 3.11
CA LEU A 173 12.58 5.44 3.10
C LEU A 173 13.45 6.57 3.66
N VAL A 174 14.18 6.31 4.76
CA VAL A 174 15.15 7.27 5.32
C VAL A 174 16.25 7.56 4.31
N LEU A 175 16.83 6.53 3.68
CA LEU A 175 17.87 6.69 2.66
C LEU A 175 17.37 7.53 1.47
N ALA A 176 16.16 7.27 0.99
CA ALA A 176 15.54 8.06 -0.08
C ALA A 176 15.41 9.54 0.33
N GLY A 177 14.90 9.81 1.55
CA GLY A 177 14.76 11.16 2.07
C GLY A 177 16.11 11.90 2.13
N GLN A 178 17.15 11.24 2.62
CA GLN A 178 18.51 11.83 2.71
C GLN A 178 19.11 12.13 1.34
N ILE A 179 18.98 11.22 0.36
CA ILE A 179 19.44 11.44 -1.02
C ILE A 179 18.74 12.65 -1.64
N LEU A 180 17.40 12.72 -1.49
CA LEU A 180 16.62 13.81 -2.04
C LEU A 180 16.92 15.16 -1.37
N ASP A 181 17.16 15.19 -0.07
CA ASP A 181 17.58 16.40 0.64
C ASP A 181 18.99 16.84 0.24
N ALA A 182 19.90 15.89 0.04
CA ALA A 182 21.28 16.18 -0.42
C ALA A 182 21.34 16.71 -1.86
N THR A 183 20.36 16.38 -2.69
CA THR A 183 20.28 16.76 -4.11
C THR A 183 19.27 17.88 -4.38
N ARG A 184 18.77 18.56 -3.33
CA ARG A 184 17.82 19.66 -3.47
C ARG A 184 18.50 20.92 -4.01
N ASP A 185 17.76 21.67 -4.79
CA ASP A 185 18.13 23.00 -5.23
C ASP A 185 18.16 23.96 -4.02
N PRO A 186 19.26 24.68 -3.78
CA PRO A 186 19.37 25.59 -2.63
C PRO A 186 18.36 26.73 -2.63
N PHE A 187 17.89 27.15 -3.81
CA PHE A 187 16.98 28.30 -3.97
C PHE A 187 15.53 27.89 -3.87
N THR A 188 15.15 26.78 -4.51
CA THR A 188 13.77 26.30 -4.54
C THR A 188 13.44 25.30 -3.41
N GLY A 189 14.46 24.69 -2.80
CA GLY A 189 14.31 23.64 -1.79
C GLY A 189 13.69 22.35 -2.33
N GLN A 190 13.53 22.23 -3.65
CA GLN A 190 13.02 21.01 -4.30
C GLN A 190 14.17 20.10 -4.71
N ALA A 191 13.99 18.78 -4.60
CA ALA A 191 14.95 17.83 -5.13
C ALA A 191 15.00 17.94 -6.65
N GLN A 192 16.21 17.97 -7.20
CA GLN A 192 16.40 18.00 -8.64
C GLN A 192 16.09 16.61 -9.24
N PRO A 193 15.67 16.52 -10.52
CA PRO A 193 15.33 15.25 -11.16
C PRO A 193 16.42 14.18 -11.06
N HIS A 194 17.70 14.56 -11.10
CA HIS A 194 18.82 13.62 -10.94
C HIS A 194 18.86 12.97 -9.54
N GLY A 195 18.38 13.64 -8.48
CA GLY A 195 18.25 13.05 -7.16
C GLY A 195 17.23 11.90 -7.16
N PHE A 196 16.11 12.08 -7.83
CA PHE A 196 15.12 11.00 -8.02
C PHE A 196 15.69 9.88 -8.90
N ALA A 197 16.47 10.23 -9.95
CA ALA A 197 17.14 9.23 -10.79
C ALA A 197 18.06 8.32 -9.97
N ILE A 198 18.85 8.89 -9.04
CA ILE A 198 19.73 8.13 -8.12
C ILE A 198 18.88 7.21 -7.24
N VAL A 199 17.82 7.73 -6.62
CA VAL A 199 16.91 6.94 -5.75
C VAL A 199 16.31 5.77 -6.51
N PHE A 200 15.76 6.00 -7.71
CA PHE A 200 15.13 4.96 -8.53
C PHE A 200 16.14 3.97 -9.10
N ALA A 201 17.35 4.38 -9.45
CA ALA A 201 18.40 3.47 -9.91
C ALA A 201 18.87 2.53 -8.78
N ILE A 202 19.13 3.05 -7.58
CA ILE A 202 19.47 2.24 -6.40
C ILE A 202 18.32 1.27 -6.11
N ALA A 203 17.08 1.76 -6.10
CA ALA A 203 15.91 0.94 -5.90
C ALA A 203 15.82 -0.18 -6.95
N ALA A 204 16.00 0.12 -8.23
CA ALA A 204 15.97 -0.87 -9.30
C ALA A 204 17.03 -1.95 -9.10
N CYS A 205 18.27 -1.58 -8.74
CA CYS A 205 19.33 -2.54 -8.43
C CYS A 205 18.93 -3.47 -7.26
N LEU A 206 18.40 -2.92 -6.17
CA LEU A 206 17.94 -3.71 -5.03
C LEU A 206 16.73 -4.59 -5.39
N GLY A 207 15.80 -4.07 -6.20
CA GLY A 207 14.68 -4.86 -6.72
C GLY A 207 15.13 -6.03 -7.61
N MET A 208 16.17 -5.84 -8.43
CA MET A 208 16.78 -6.93 -9.22
C MET A 208 17.46 -7.96 -8.30
N ALA A 209 18.18 -7.49 -7.26
CA ALA A 209 18.80 -8.37 -6.27
C ALA A 209 17.76 -9.25 -5.54
N ASP A 210 16.58 -8.70 -5.20
CA ASP A 210 15.44 -9.46 -4.66
C ASP A 210 15.11 -10.67 -5.56
N ILE A 211 14.92 -10.45 -6.86
CA ILE A 211 14.55 -11.50 -7.80
C ILE A 211 15.67 -12.52 -7.99
N VAL A 212 16.92 -12.07 -8.10
CA VAL A 212 18.09 -12.95 -8.25
C VAL A 212 18.27 -13.83 -7.02
N VAL A 213 18.20 -13.26 -5.82
CA VAL A 213 18.31 -14.01 -4.56
C VAL A 213 17.16 -15.01 -4.44
N HIS A 214 15.94 -14.61 -4.78
CA HIS A 214 14.78 -15.50 -4.72
C HIS A 214 14.86 -16.68 -5.70
N HIS A 215 15.63 -16.53 -6.76
CA HIS A 215 15.86 -17.62 -7.74
C HIS A 215 16.55 -18.86 -7.13
N PHE A 216 17.24 -18.71 -6.01
CA PHE A 216 17.85 -19.86 -5.30
C PHE A 216 16.83 -20.68 -4.50
N VAL A 217 15.60 -20.19 -4.29
CA VAL A 217 14.54 -20.95 -3.62
C VAL A 217 14.05 -22.08 -4.54
N ARG A 218 14.00 -23.31 -4.04
CA ARG A 218 13.44 -24.45 -4.79
C ARG A 218 11.92 -24.37 -4.87
N GLU A 219 11.36 -24.82 -5.98
CA GLU A 219 9.92 -24.88 -6.19
C GLU A 219 9.41 -26.30 -6.00
N PRO A 220 8.47 -26.57 -5.06
CA PRO A 220 7.75 -27.83 -4.99
C PRO A 220 6.92 -28.05 -6.26
N ARG A 221 6.75 -29.31 -6.65
CA ARG A 221 5.93 -29.68 -7.81
C ARG A 221 4.50 -29.19 -7.61
N PRO A 222 3.94 -28.36 -8.52
CA PRO A 222 2.58 -27.87 -8.38
C PRO A 222 1.54 -29.00 -8.40
N VAL A 223 0.55 -28.89 -7.52
CA VAL A 223 -0.63 -29.77 -7.55
C VAL A 223 -1.61 -29.19 -8.57
N PRO A 224 -2.05 -29.94 -9.60
CA PRO A 224 -3.00 -29.44 -10.58
C PRO A 224 -4.34 -29.07 -9.92
N SER A 225 -4.84 -27.87 -10.19
CA SER A 225 -6.16 -27.44 -9.72
C SER A 225 -7.29 -28.10 -10.55
N PRO A 226 -8.41 -28.52 -9.92
CA PRO A 226 -9.56 -29.05 -10.64
C PRO A 226 -10.14 -28.01 -11.60
N ARG A 227 -10.41 -28.40 -12.83
CA ARG A 227 -11.11 -27.56 -13.82
C ARG A 227 -12.56 -27.37 -13.37
N GLY A 228 -13.00 -26.13 -13.11
CA GLY A 228 -14.30 -25.85 -12.49
C GLY A 228 -15.07 -24.68 -13.07
N ALA A 229 -16.25 -24.43 -12.52
CA ALA A 229 -17.34 -23.55 -12.97
C ALA A 229 -16.93 -22.17 -13.52
N ALA A 230 -17.77 -21.60 -14.40
CA ALA A 230 -17.56 -20.31 -15.05
C ALA A 230 -17.15 -19.18 -14.08
N LEU A 231 -16.02 -18.53 -14.33
CA LEU A 231 -15.38 -17.54 -13.47
C LEU A 231 -16.32 -16.41 -13.05
N HIS A 232 -17.15 -15.90 -13.98
CA HIS A 232 -18.08 -14.79 -13.69
C HIS A 232 -19.10 -15.13 -12.58
N ARG A 233 -19.60 -16.38 -12.54
CA ARG A 233 -20.51 -16.83 -11.46
C ARG A 233 -19.81 -16.89 -10.11
N ARG A 234 -18.55 -17.31 -10.09
CA ARG A 234 -17.73 -17.36 -8.86
C ARG A 234 -17.42 -15.97 -8.30
N VAL A 235 -17.20 -14.98 -9.18
CA VAL A 235 -16.90 -13.59 -8.79
C VAL A 235 -18.15 -12.88 -8.27
N LEU A 236 -19.30 -13.07 -8.89
CA LEU A 236 -20.53 -12.36 -8.52
C LEU A 236 -21.29 -13.00 -7.35
N ALA A 237 -21.13 -14.30 -7.11
CA ALA A 237 -21.85 -15.00 -6.05
C ALA A 237 -21.68 -14.39 -4.63
N PRO A 238 -20.49 -13.97 -4.18
CA PRO A 238 -20.34 -13.35 -2.87
C PRO A 238 -21.10 -12.03 -2.74
N LEU A 239 -21.17 -11.24 -3.82
CA LEU A 239 -21.87 -9.95 -3.84
C LEU A 239 -23.39 -10.06 -3.82
N ALA A 240 -23.96 -11.25 -4.06
CA ALA A 240 -25.38 -11.50 -3.89
C ALA A 240 -25.78 -11.45 -2.39
N ASN A 241 -24.85 -11.78 -1.47
CA ASN A 241 -25.09 -11.62 -0.04
C ASN A 241 -25.15 -10.12 0.31
N ARG A 242 -26.30 -9.68 0.89
CA ARG A 242 -26.51 -8.27 1.26
C ARG A 242 -25.46 -7.76 2.23
N ASP A 243 -25.17 -8.48 3.30
CA ASP A 243 -24.29 -8.03 4.37
C ASP A 243 -22.82 -8.00 3.90
N PHE A 244 -22.41 -8.97 3.09
CA PHE A 244 -21.10 -8.97 2.43
C PHE A 244 -20.93 -7.78 1.47
N ARG A 245 -21.98 -7.45 0.70
CA ARG A 245 -21.99 -6.29 -0.19
C ARG A 245 -21.91 -4.97 0.59
N LEU A 246 -22.66 -4.83 1.70
CA LEU A 246 -22.60 -3.66 2.58
C LEU A 246 -21.20 -3.46 3.17
N LEU A 247 -20.55 -4.53 3.64
CA LEU A 247 -19.18 -4.50 4.11
C LEU A 247 -18.23 -4.01 3.02
N THR A 248 -18.33 -4.59 1.82
CA THR A 248 -17.48 -4.25 0.69
C THR A 248 -17.62 -2.78 0.28
N LEU A 249 -18.84 -2.26 0.23
CA LEU A 249 -19.12 -0.86 -0.09
C LEU A 249 -18.66 0.09 1.03
N SER A 250 -18.88 -0.25 2.31
CA SER A 250 -18.44 0.54 3.45
C SER A 250 -16.93 0.72 3.46
N LEU A 251 -16.18 -0.39 3.38
CA LEU A 251 -14.72 -0.35 3.37
C LEU A 251 -14.14 0.17 2.05
N GLY A 252 -14.85 0.00 0.95
CA GLY A 252 -14.54 0.66 -0.32
C GLY A 252 -14.64 2.17 -0.23
N ALA A 253 -15.67 2.71 0.41
CA ALA A 253 -15.82 4.14 0.65
C ALA A 253 -14.71 4.69 1.58
N TRP A 254 -14.39 3.95 2.65
CA TRP A 254 -13.26 4.30 3.52
C TRP A 254 -11.93 4.32 2.74
N ASN A 255 -11.65 3.27 1.94
CA ASN A 255 -10.43 3.17 1.15
C ASN A 255 -10.34 4.26 0.05
N PHE A 256 -11.47 4.61 -0.56
CA PHE A 256 -11.56 5.73 -1.50
C PHE A 256 -11.13 7.05 -0.83
N GLY A 257 -11.74 7.39 0.33
CA GLY A 257 -11.42 8.63 1.04
C GLY A 257 -9.98 8.66 1.55
N LEU A 258 -9.48 7.55 2.10
CA LEU A 258 -8.11 7.43 2.57
C LEU A 258 -7.11 7.62 1.42
N SER A 259 -7.30 6.94 0.28
CA SER A 259 -6.41 7.05 -0.87
C SER A 259 -6.50 8.42 -1.55
N MET A 260 -7.67 9.08 -1.52
CA MET A 260 -7.86 10.44 -1.99
C MET A 260 -6.97 11.44 -1.23
N THR A 261 -6.80 11.27 0.08
CA THR A 261 -6.08 12.22 0.93
C THR A 261 -4.59 11.90 1.08
N THR A 262 -4.20 10.63 1.19
CA THR A 262 -2.83 10.23 1.56
C THR A 262 -1.76 10.65 0.55
N ALA A 263 -2.04 10.60 -0.75
CA ALA A 263 -1.09 11.03 -1.78
C ALA A 263 -0.83 12.54 -1.71
N PHE A 264 -1.86 13.32 -1.43
CA PHE A 264 -1.83 14.78 -1.48
C PHE A 264 -1.40 15.44 -0.17
N ALA A 265 -1.42 14.71 0.94
CA ALA A 265 -0.85 15.14 2.22
C ALA A 265 0.61 15.58 2.09
N LEU A 266 1.43 14.77 1.39
CA LEU A 266 2.84 15.04 1.15
C LEU A 266 3.04 16.24 0.22
N VAL A 267 2.22 16.35 -0.82
CA VAL A 267 2.22 17.49 -1.77
C VAL A 267 1.89 18.78 -1.04
N TYR A 268 0.84 18.79 -0.21
CA TYR A 268 0.43 19.94 0.59
C TYR A 268 1.57 20.41 1.50
N LEU A 269 2.19 19.52 2.26
CA LEU A 269 3.29 19.89 3.16
C LEU A 269 4.51 20.40 2.40
N LYS A 270 4.87 19.77 1.29
CA LYS A 270 6.03 20.22 0.50
C LYS A 270 5.79 21.56 -0.15
N ARG A 271 4.63 21.75 -0.77
CA ARG A 271 4.27 22.96 -1.53
C ARG A 271 4.04 24.17 -0.61
N ASP A 272 3.23 24.00 0.45
CA ASP A 272 2.72 25.11 1.23
C ASP A 272 3.60 25.41 2.47
N PHE A 273 4.41 24.43 2.93
CA PHE A 273 5.28 24.59 4.11
C PHE A 273 6.77 24.37 3.83
N GLY A 274 7.17 23.92 2.64
CA GLY A 274 8.56 23.72 2.27
C GLY A 274 9.30 22.66 3.11
N VAL A 275 8.59 21.70 3.69
CA VAL A 275 9.19 20.65 4.54
C VAL A 275 10.24 19.83 3.77
N THR A 276 11.25 19.31 4.48
CA THR A 276 12.30 18.48 3.89
C THR A 276 11.77 17.08 3.55
N TYR A 277 12.44 16.37 2.64
CA TYR A 277 12.06 15.01 2.28
C TYR A 277 12.24 14.03 3.45
N SER A 278 13.26 14.25 4.30
CA SER A 278 13.46 13.49 5.53
C SER A 278 12.30 13.69 6.52
N GLN A 279 11.73 14.90 6.61
CA GLN A 279 10.54 15.17 7.42
C GLN A 279 9.28 14.48 6.86
N LEU A 280 9.12 14.46 5.53
CA LEU A 280 8.04 13.68 4.89
C LEU A 280 8.20 12.16 5.14
N ALA A 281 9.44 11.66 5.10
CA ALA A 281 9.72 10.28 5.45
C ALA A 281 9.36 9.98 6.91
N ALA A 282 9.68 10.89 7.85
CA ALA A 282 9.35 10.75 9.27
C ALA A 282 7.84 10.60 9.52
N LEU A 283 6.98 11.33 8.76
CA LEU A 283 5.53 11.17 8.86
C LEU A 283 5.07 9.76 8.42
N SER A 284 5.64 9.24 7.35
CA SER A 284 5.33 7.88 6.88
C SER A 284 5.79 6.82 7.89
N ILE A 285 6.96 7.04 8.50
CA ILE A 285 7.49 6.16 9.56
C ILE A 285 6.58 6.21 10.79
N ALA A 286 6.11 7.39 11.20
CA ALA A 286 5.21 7.56 12.32
C ALA A 286 3.90 6.76 12.12
N ALA A 287 3.30 6.83 10.94
CA ALA A 287 2.12 6.04 10.61
C ALA A 287 2.39 4.52 10.65
N ALA A 288 3.54 4.08 10.14
CA ALA A 288 3.93 2.67 10.18
C ALA A 288 4.16 2.17 11.63
N LEU A 289 4.76 2.99 12.50
CA LEU A 289 4.92 2.67 13.91
C LEU A 289 3.58 2.50 14.62
N GLY A 290 2.61 3.40 14.35
CA GLY A 290 1.25 3.27 14.86
C GLY A 290 0.60 1.95 14.47
N ALA A 291 0.73 1.55 13.22
CA ALA A 291 0.18 0.29 12.72
C ALA A 291 0.81 -0.95 13.41
N ILE A 292 2.12 -0.92 13.70
CA ILE A 292 2.84 -2.05 14.31
C ILE A 292 2.48 -2.20 15.80
N VAL A 293 2.55 -1.07 16.56
CA VAL A 293 2.44 -1.11 18.02
C VAL A 293 1.05 -1.51 18.49
N THR A 294 0.01 -1.17 17.73
CA THR A 294 -1.38 -1.33 18.18
C THR A 294 -2.07 -2.61 17.69
N GLY A 295 -1.45 -3.38 16.78
CA GLY A 295 -2.08 -4.55 16.17
C GLY A 295 -2.56 -5.60 17.17
N TYR A 296 -1.76 -5.88 18.22
CA TYR A 296 -2.13 -6.84 19.26
C TYR A 296 -3.32 -6.35 20.12
N GLY A 297 -3.26 -5.11 20.59
CA GLY A 297 -4.30 -4.56 21.48
C GLY A 297 -5.66 -4.45 20.78
N PHE A 298 -5.70 -4.06 19.52
CA PHE A 298 -6.96 -4.02 18.77
C PHE A 298 -7.53 -5.41 18.48
N GLY A 299 -6.70 -6.45 18.35
CA GLY A 299 -7.17 -7.83 18.28
C GLY A 299 -7.95 -8.24 19.53
N GLU A 300 -7.41 -7.96 20.72
CA GLU A 300 -8.07 -8.26 21.98
C GLU A 300 -9.37 -7.45 22.19
N ILE A 301 -9.36 -6.17 21.85
CA ILE A 301 -10.58 -5.34 21.90
C ILE A 301 -11.64 -5.90 20.94
N MET A 302 -11.25 -6.28 19.73
CA MET A 302 -12.16 -6.87 18.73
C MET A 302 -12.79 -8.17 19.23
N ASP A 303 -12.04 -9.01 19.95
CA ASP A 303 -12.58 -10.26 20.52
C ASP A 303 -13.60 -9.99 21.64
N ARG A 304 -13.47 -8.87 22.38
CA ARG A 304 -14.40 -8.50 23.46
C ARG A 304 -15.69 -7.83 22.97
N ILE A 305 -15.59 -6.88 22.04
CA ILE A 305 -16.75 -6.05 21.60
C ILE A 305 -17.29 -6.44 20.22
N GLY A 306 -16.61 -7.32 19.53
CA GLY A 306 -16.93 -7.75 18.16
C GLY A 306 -16.41 -6.82 17.06
N PRO A 307 -16.17 -7.39 15.85
CA PRO A 307 -15.57 -6.65 14.76
C PRO A 307 -16.44 -5.52 14.20
N ARG A 308 -17.76 -5.68 14.19
CA ARG A 308 -18.68 -4.66 13.70
C ARG A 308 -18.66 -3.40 14.59
N VAL A 309 -18.72 -3.59 15.92
CA VAL A 309 -18.73 -2.47 16.89
C VAL A 309 -17.39 -1.75 16.84
N LEU A 310 -16.29 -2.49 16.87
CA LEU A 310 -14.95 -1.90 16.75
C LEU A 310 -14.81 -1.13 15.42
N GLY A 311 -15.23 -1.71 14.30
CA GLY A 311 -15.19 -1.05 13.00
C GLY A 311 -15.98 0.26 12.98
N ALA A 312 -17.16 0.30 13.59
CA ALA A 312 -17.97 1.51 13.69
C ALA A 312 -17.26 2.60 14.53
N ILE A 313 -16.68 2.24 15.68
CA ILE A 313 -15.89 3.15 16.52
C ILE A 313 -14.71 3.73 15.73
N LEU A 314 -13.97 2.88 15.01
CA LEU A 314 -12.80 3.31 14.23
C LEU A 314 -13.18 4.24 13.07
N LEU A 315 -14.25 3.91 12.31
CA LEU A 315 -14.73 4.79 11.23
C LEU A 315 -15.20 6.15 11.78
N PHE A 316 -15.87 6.14 12.93
CA PHE A 316 -16.31 7.37 13.61
C PHE A 316 -15.12 8.19 14.11
N ALA A 317 -14.08 7.55 14.66
CA ALA A 317 -12.91 8.19 15.24
C ALA A 317 -11.87 8.66 14.20
N THR A 318 -11.90 8.13 12.97
CA THR A 318 -10.90 8.48 11.91
C THR A 318 -10.74 9.97 11.67
N PRO A 319 -11.78 10.83 11.71
CA PRO A 319 -11.63 12.29 11.54
C PRO A 319 -10.83 12.97 12.66
N LEU A 320 -10.70 12.38 13.84
CA LEU A 320 -9.94 13.00 14.95
C LEU A 320 -8.47 13.26 14.60
N PRO A 321 -7.66 12.27 14.18
CA PRO A 321 -6.29 12.54 13.75
C PRO A 321 -6.23 13.39 12.48
N LEU A 322 -7.26 13.37 11.62
CA LEU A 322 -7.34 14.24 10.46
C LEU A 322 -7.55 15.71 10.84
N ALA A 323 -8.24 15.98 11.94
CA ALA A 323 -8.43 17.35 12.44
C ALA A 323 -7.11 18.04 12.82
N ALA A 324 -6.05 17.28 13.15
CA ALA A 324 -4.72 17.83 13.40
C ALA A 324 -4.18 18.64 12.19
N TRP A 325 -4.59 18.30 10.97
CA TRP A 325 -4.20 19.02 9.76
C TRP A 325 -4.76 20.45 9.68
N LEU A 326 -5.85 20.73 10.39
CA LEU A 326 -6.42 22.06 10.51
C LEU A 326 -5.61 22.98 11.45
N LEU A 327 -4.74 22.38 12.27
CA LEU A 327 -3.88 23.07 13.23
C LEU A 327 -2.45 23.27 12.72
N VAL A 328 -2.17 22.79 11.49
CA VAL A 328 -0.85 22.96 10.86
C VAL A 328 -0.54 24.43 10.69
N ASN A 329 0.64 24.86 11.15
CA ASN A 329 1.12 26.24 11.08
C ASN A 329 2.63 26.28 10.78
N ARG A 330 3.20 27.48 10.64
CA ARG A 330 4.64 27.69 10.36
C ARG A 330 5.49 27.85 11.62
N SER A 331 4.95 27.62 12.80
CA SER A 331 5.67 27.76 14.07
C SER A 331 6.75 26.72 14.20
N VAL A 332 7.89 27.13 14.81
CA VAL A 332 9.03 26.25 15.10
C VAL A 332 9.15 26.12 16.62
N VAL A 333 9.20 24.89 17.08
CA VAL A 333 9.48 24.57 18.48
C VAL A 333 10.97 24.23 18.62
N SER A 334 11.62 24.80 19.61
CA SER A 334 13.02 24.50 19.94
C SER A 334 13.05 23.65 21.20
N ILE A 335 13.65 22.45 21.13
CA ILE A 335 13.88 21.56 22.27
C ILE A 335 15.40 21.40 22.39
N GLY A 336 16.03 22.17 23.27
CA GLY A 336 17.48 22.27 23.37
C GLY A 336 18.08 22.79 22.05
N PRO A 337 19.10 22.14 21.48
CA PRO A 337 19.71 22.58 20.22
C PRO A 337 18.87 22.24 18.97
N PHE A 338 17.81 21.44 19.12
CA PHE A 338 16.99 20.97 18.01
C PHE A 338 15.81 21.91 17.74
N ARG A 339 15.67 22.31 16.49
CA ARG A 339 14.53 23.10 15.99
C ARG A 339 13.66 22.22 15.09
N PHE A 340 12.41 22.04 15.49
CA PHE A 340 11.44 21.26 14.72
C PHE A 340 10.26 22.15 14.34
N PRO A 341 9.72 22.03 13.10
CA PRO A 341 8.43 22.60 12.79
C PRO A 341 7.39 21.93 13.71
N GLN A 342 6.67 22.74 14.50
CA GLN A 342 5.64 22.24 15.44
C GLN A 342 4.63 21.34 14.73
N SER A 343 4.27 21.71 13.51
CA SER A 343 3.35 20.96 12.66
C SER A 343 3.82 19.55 12.36
N ILE A 344 5.13 19.34 12.14
CA ILE A 344 5.66 17.99 11.86
C ILE A 344 5.50 17.09 13.09
N ALA A 345 5.82 17.59 14.30
CA ALA A 345 5.64 16.82 15.53
C ALA A 345 4.16 16.46 15.75
N LEU A 346 3.25 17.43 15.60
CA LEU A 346 1.81 17.22 15.69
C LEU A 346 1.32 16.17 14.67
N LEU A 347 1.76 16.30 13.42
CA LEU A 347 1.35 15.38 12.36
C LEU A 347 1.98 13.98 12.51
N CYS A 348 3.15 13.85 13.10
CA CYS A 348 3.70 12.53 13.47
C CYS A 348 2.81 11.84 14.51
N VAL A 349 2.38 12.56 15.55
CA VAL A 349 1.44 12.00 16.56
C VAL A 349 0.12 11.61 15.88
N ALA A 350 -0.46 12.49 15.08
CA ALA A 350 -1.67 12.19 14.32
C ALA A 350 -1.47 11.01 13.35
N GLY A 351 -0.30 10.91 12.74
CA GLY A 351 0.10 9.81 11.86
C GLY A 351 0.16 8.47 12.60
N ILE A 352 0.72 8.43 13.81
CA ILE A 352 0.72 7.23 14.67
C ILE A 352 -0.72 6.78 14.93
N VAL A 353 -1.60 7.71 15.32
CA VAL A 353 -3.02 7.39 15.60
C VAL A 353 -3.74 6.91 14.35
N LEU A 354 -3.56 7.58 13.21
CA LEU A 354 -4.18 7.18 11.95
C LEU A 354 -3.65 5.83 11.45
N GLY A 355 -2.36 5.57 11.62
CA GLY A 355 -1.74 4.28 11.31
C GLY A 355 -2.31 3.14 12.16
N ALA A 356 -2.51 3.39 13.46
CA ALA A 356 -3.16 2.49 14.39
C ALA A 356 -4.61 2.18 13.97
N ILE A 357 -5.40 3.21 13.66
CA ILE A 357 -6.79 3.06 13.19
C ILE A 357 -6.81 2.26 11.87
N SER A 358 -5.94 2.58 10.91
CA SER A 358 -5.89 1.89 9.62
C SER A 358 -5.55 0.40 9.77
N SER A 359 -4.61 0.07 10.66
CA SER A 359 -4.26 -1.32 10.98
C SER A 359 -5.43 -2.05 11.62
N ALA A 360 -6.14 -1.41 12.56
CA ALA A 360 -7.31 -2.00 13.22
C ALA A 360 -8.48 -2.20 12.24
N ILE A 361 -8.73 -1.25 11.33
CA ILE A 361 -9.75 -1.41 10.26
C ILE A 361 -9.40 -2.59 9.35
N LEU A 362 -8.11 -2.81 9.05
CA LEU A 362 -7.66 -3.98 8.29
C LEU A 362 -8.01 -5.30 9.02
N LEU A 363 -7.81 -5.37 10.34
CA LEU A 363 -8.20 -6.55 11.14
C LEU A 363 -9.71 -6.77 11.14
N VAL A 364 -10.49 -5.70 11.31
CA VAL A 364 -11.97 -5.73 11.21
C VAL A 364 -12.41 -6.22 9.83
N GLN A 365 -11.79 -5.71 8.77
CA GLN A 365 -12.04 -6.11 7.38
C GLN A 365 -11.81 -7.60 7.17
N LEU A 366 -10.66 -8.11 7.60
CA LEU A 366 -10.31 -9.53 7.48
C LEU A 366 -11.33 -10.41 8.19
N ARG A 367 -11.70 -10.05 9.43
CA ARG A 367 -12.60 -10.85 10.25
C ARG A 367 -14.03 -10.82 9.72
N LEU A 368 -14.61 -9.65 9.47
CA LEU A 368 -15.97 -9.55 8.92
C LEU A 368 -16.10 -10.18 7.54
N ALA A 369 -15.11 -9.99 6.66
CA ALA A 369 -15.14 -10.64 5.35
C ALA A 369 -15.09 -12.16 5.48
N ALA A 370 -14.35 -12.71 6.44
CA ALA A 370 -14.32 -14.15 6.71
C ALA A 370 -15.63 -14.67 7.32
N GLU A 371 -16.22 -13.94 8.28
CA GLU A 371 -17.48 -14.31 8.94
C GLU A 371 -18.68 -14.26 7.99
N LEU A 372 -18.73 -13.27 7.10
CA LEU A 372 -19.82 -13.10 6.11
C LEU A 372 -19.64 -13.97 4.86
N SER A 373 -18.51 -14.68 4.75
CA SER A 373 -18.23 -15.56 3.63
C SER A 373 -18.71 -16.99 3.89
N SER A 374 -19.26 -17.63 2.86
CA SER A 374 -19.60 -19.05 2.93
C SER A 374 -18.33 -19.91 3.15
N PRO A 375 -18.33 -20.93 4.01
CA PRO A 375 -17.17 -21.79 4.24
C PRO A 375 -16.59 -22.43 2.98
N ARG A 376 -17.46 -22.85 2.03
CA ARG A 376 -17.06 -23.50 0.78
C ARG A 376 -16.57 -22.53 -0.30
N GLY A 377 -16.76 -21.21 -0.14
CA GLY A 377 -16.38 -20.17 -1.10
C GLY A 377 -15.53 -19.06 -0.51
N ARG A 378 -15.00 -19.23 0.71
CA ARG A 378 -14.33 -18.16 1.48
C ARG A 378 -13.16 -17.52 0.73
N THR A 379 -12.30 -18.34 0.10
CA THR A 379 -11.15 -17.83 -0.66
C THR A 379 -11.58 -16.90 -1.80
N MET A 380 -12.59 -17.31 -2.58
CA MET A 380 -13.13 -16.48 -3.66
C MET A 380 -13.82 -15.23 -3.12
N SER A 381 -14.61 -15.35 -2.04
CA SER A 381 -15.28 -14.22 -1.40
C SER A 381 -14.26 -13.19 -0.91
N MET A 382 -13.16 -13.62 -0.28
CA MET A 382 -12.09 -12.74 0.15
C MET A 382 -11.44 -12.05 -1.04
N ALA A 383 -11.12 -12.78 -2.11
CA ALA A 383 -10.53 -12.21 -3.32
C ALA A 383 -11.46 -11.16 -3.96
N VAL A 384 -12.75 -11.44 -4.04
CA VAL A 384 -13.77 -10.51 -4.55
C VAL A 384 -13.85 -9.26 -3.68
N HIS A 385 -13.91 -9.42 -2.36
CA HIS A 385 -13.93 -8.29 -1.43
C HIS A 385 -12.72 -7.36 -1.62
N TRP A 386 -11.51 -7.91 -1.58
CA TRP A 386 -10.29 -7.13 -1.76
C TRP A 386 -10.22 -6.43 -3.12
N SER A 387 -10.65 -7.11 -4.19
CA SER A 387 -10.66 -6.53 -5.53
C SER A 387 -11.63 -5.35 -5.63
N PHE A 388 -12.84 -5.47 -5.09
CA PHE A 388 -13.83 -4.38 -5.14
C PHE A 388 -13.46 -3.21 -4.23
N VAL A 389 -12.97 -3.46 -3.01
CA VAL A 389 -12.44 -2.41 -2.13
C VAL A 389 -11.26 -1.69 -2.78
N GLY A 390 -10.35 -2.45 -3.43
CA GLY A 390 -9.24 -1.89 -4.18
C GLY A 390 -9.67 -1.05 -5.38
N LEU A 391 -10.65 -1.52 -6.18
CA LEU A 391 -11.19 -0.77 -7.32
C LEU A 391 -11.85 0.54 -6.88
N LEU A 392 -12.66 0.52 -5.82
CA LEU A 392 -13.26 1.74 -5.27
C LEU A 392 -12.17 2.68 -4.75
N GLY A 393 -11.18 2.16 -4.04
CA GLY A 393 -10.02 2.93 -3.57
C GLY A 393 -9.19 3.53 -4.70
N ALA A 394 -9.11 2.86 -5.86
CA ALA A 394 -8.35 3.32 -7.02
C ALA A 394 -8.89 4.64 -7.62
N LEU A 395 -10.16 4.95 -7.43
CA LEU A 395 -10.75 6.20 -7.90
C LEU A 395 -10.39 7.39 -7.00
N GLY A 396 -10.03 7.14 -5.73
CA GLY A 396 -9.73 8.17 -4.75
C GLY A 396 -8.61 9.13 -5.16
N PRO A 397 -7.42 8.65 -5.55
CA PRO A 397 -6.31 9.53 -5.92
C PRO A 397 -6.62 10.44 -7.11
N THR A 398 -7.33 9.94 -8.12
CA THR A 398 -7.76 10.78 -9.25
C THR A 398 -8.76 11.85 -8.81
N ALA A 399 -9.72 11.51 -7.95
CA ALA A 399 -10.65 12.48 -7.36
C ALA A 399 -9.90 13.54 -6.53
N GLY A 400 -8.90 13.11 -5.74
CA GLY A 400 -8.03 14.02 -4.99
C GLY A 400 -7.24 14.97 -5.89
N GLY A 401 -6.77 14.48 -7.04
CA GLY A 401 -6.08 15.27 -8.04
C GLY A 401 -6.97 16.32 -8.68
N LEU A 402 -8.21 15.96 -9.03
CA LEU A 402 -9.20 16.91 -9.55
C LEU A 402 -9.48 18.04 -8.56
N ILE A 403 -9.60 17.71 -7.26
CA ILE A 403 -9.77 18.72 -6.21
C ILE A 403 -8.54 19.63 -6.15
N MET A 404 -7.33 19.07 -6.20
CA MET A 404 -6.10 19.87 -6.20
C MET A 404 -6.02 20.81 -7.39
N ASP A 405 -6.39 20.36 -8.59
CA ASP A 405 -6.36 21.18 -9.82
C ASP A 405 -7.46 22.25 -9.83
N TYR A 406 -8.61 21.97 -9.18
CA TYR A 406 -9.67 22.95 -9.01
C TYR A 406 -9.30 24.09 -8.03
N PHE A 407 -8.45 23.81 -7.04
CA PHE A 407 -7.94 24.77 -6.06
C PHE A 407 -6.42 25.02 -6.25
N PRO A 408 -5.99 25.68 -7.35
CA PRO A 408 -4.57 25.79 -7.68
C PRO A 408 -3.76 26.74 -6.77
N GLY A 409 -4.41 27.48 -5.86
CA GLY A 409 -3.79 28.48 -4.96
C GLY A 409 -4.57 28.68 -3.67
N PRO A 410 -4.15 29.64 -2.82
CA PRO A 410 -4.94 30.05 -1.66
C PRO A 410 -6.24 30.63 -2.15
N THR A 411 -7.25 29.99 -1.85
CA THR A 411 -8.69 30.05 -2.05
C THR A 411 -9.36 31.13 -2.92
N ARG A 412 -10.28 30.61 -3.76
CA ARG A 412 -11.45 31.37 -4.23
C ARG A 412 -12.49 31.63 -3.11
N LEU A 413 -12.31 30.98 -1.94
CA LEU A 413 -13.13 31.16 -0.75
C LEU A 413 -12.24 31.86 0.27
N ASP A 414 -12.57 33.08 0.69
CA ASP A 414 -11.89 33.82 1.76
C ASP A 414 -12.03 33.13 3.13
N LEU A 415 -11.94 31.80 3.15
CA LEU A 415 -12.03 30.98 4.34
C LEU A 415 -10.65 30.80 4.95
N VAL A 416 -10.56 31.09 6.24
CA VAL A 416 -9.37 30.90 7.07
C VAL A 416 -9.61 29.69 7.99
N ILE A 417 -8.64 28.76 8.05
CA ILE A 417 -8.71 27.64 8.98
C ILE A 417 -8.30 28.07 10.41
N PRO A 418 -8.57 27.26 11.44
CA PRO A 418 -8.26 27.61 12.84
C PRO A 418 -6.82 28.03 13.11
N SER A 419 -5.85 27.57 12.30
CA SER A 419 -4.44 27.97 12.39
C SER A 419 -4.14 29.35 11.82
N GLY A 420 -5.12 30.07 11.28
CA GLY A 420 -4.93 31.37 10.63
C GLY A 420 -4.43 31.31 9.18
N LEU A 421 -4.31 30.12 8.61
CA LEU A 421 -3.89 29.92 7.22
C LEU A 421 -5.10 29.89 6.27
N PRO A 422 -4.89 30.20 4.96
CA PRO A 422 -5.95 30.09 3.98
C PRO A 422 -6.39 28.66 3.78
N PHE A 423 -7.67 28.46 3.52
CA PHE A 423 -8.23 27.16 3.14
C PHE A 423 -7.62 26.66 1.83
N SER A 424 -7.23 25.41 1.73
CA SER A 424 -6.56 24.82 0.57
C SER A 424 -7.30 23.59 0.05
N PHE A 425 -6.87 23.07 -1.11
CA PHE A 425 -7.37 21.83 -1.68
C PHE A 425 -7.34 20.67 -0.69
N TYR A 426 -6.29 20.58 0.15
CA TYR A 426 -6.14 19.51 1.09
C TYR A 426 -7.20 19.51 2.19
N HIS A 427 -7.60 20.71 2.66
CA HIS A 427 -8.69 20.86 3.62
C HIS A 427 -10.03 20.41 3.01
N ALA A 428 -10.28 20.72 1.72
CA ALA A 428 -11.45 20.23 1.01
C ALA A 428 -11.47 18.69 0.94
N GLN A 429 -10.33 18.05 0.66
CA GLN A 429 -10.21 16.60 0.67
C GLN A 429 -10.51 15.99 2.05
N LEU A 430 -10.01 16.59 3.14
CA LEU A 430 -10.28 16.13 4.51
C LEU A 430 -11.75 16.22 4.88
N ILE A 431 -12.43 17.32 4.50
CA ILE A 431 -13.86 17.50 4.73
C ILE A 431 -14.66 16.45 3.95
N LEU A 432 -14.35 16.25 2.67
CA LEU A 432 -15.02 15.25 1.84
C LEU A 432 -14.78 13.82 2.36
N PHE A 433 -13.57 13.51 2.84
CA PHE A 433 -13.29 12.22 3.45
C PHE A 433 -14.10 12.02 4.72
N THR A 434 -14.16 13.02 5.59
CA THR A 434 -14.97 12.97 6.82
C THR A 434 -16.46 12.77 6.50
N ALA A 435 -16.99 13.54 5.53
CA ALA A 435 -18.37 13.40 5.09
C ALA A 435 -18.65 11.98 4.54
N LEU A 436 -17.75 11.44 3.71
CA LEU A 436 -17.85 10.08 3.18
C LEU A 436 -17.86 9.03 4.29
N LEU A 437 -17.02 9.21 5.31
CA LEU A 437 -16.99 8.29 6.46
C LEU A 437 -18.30 8.28 7.22
N TRP A 438 -18.82 9.46 7.59
CA TRP A 438 -19.99 9.56 8.47
C TRP A 438 -21.32 9.38 7.74
N LEU A 439 -21.42 9.78 6.47
CA LEU A 439 -22.65 9.71 5.70
C LEU A 439 -22.78 8.42 4.87
N VAL A 440 -21.67 7.74 4.57
CA VAL A 440 -21.69 6.54 3.71
C VAL A 440 -21.08 5.33 4.41
N ALA A 441 -19.79 5.38 4.76
CA ALA A 441 -19.09 4.19 5.25
C ALA A 441 -19.66 3.68 6.58
N LEU A 442 -19.85 4.56 7.55
CA LEU A 442 -20.37 4.20 8.87
C LEU A 442 -21.81 3.68 8.83
N PRO A 443 -22.78 4.34 8.16
CA PRO A 443 -24.14 3.81 8.03
C PRO A 443 -24.20 2.44 7.34
N LEU A 444 -23.41 2.23 6.27
CA LEU A 444 -23.35 0.93 5.59
C LEU A 444 -22.84 -0.17 6.52
N LEU A 445 -21.81 0.11 7.33
CA LEU A 445 -21.27 -0.85 8.30
C LEU A 445 -22.30 -1.17 9.39
N LEU A 446 -22.98 -0.15 9.91
CA LEU A 446 -24.02 -0.31 10.93
C LEU A 446 -25.28 -1.06 10.41
N ALA A 447 -25.53 -1.02 9.11
CA ALA A 447 -26.65 -1.75 8.47
C ALA A 447 -26.38 -3.26 8.29
N ILE A 448 -25.16 -3.75 8.54
CA ILE A 448 -24.83 -5.18 8.55
C ILE A 448 -25.55 -5.82 9.76
N ARG A 449 -26.21 -6.95 9.55
CA ARG A 449 -26.84 -7.70 10.62
C ARG A 449 -25.76 -8.32 11.51
N ALA A 450 -25.97 -8.29 12.84
CA ALA A 450 -25.09 -9.02 13.74
C ALA A 450 -25.14 -10.52 13.38
N PRO A 451 -23.98 -11.21 13.27
CA PRO A 451 -24.00 -12.65 13.14
C PRO A 451 -24.79 -13.23 14.32
N THR A 452 -25.80 -14.05 14.04
CA THR A 452 -26.46 -14.84 15.10
C THR A 452 -25.37 -15.70 15.75
N PRO A 453 -25.22 -15.66 17.09
CA PRO A 453 -24.30 -16.56 17.77
C PRO A 453 -24.66 -18.00 17.36
N PRO A 454 -23.66 -18.87 17.16
CA PRO A 454 -23.96 -20.28 16.90
C PRO A 454 -24.86 -20.78 18.02
N THR A 455 -26.02 -21.30 17.67
CA THR A 455 -26.89 -22.03 18.60
C THR A 455 -26.06 -23.15 19.23
N PRO A 456 -26.08 -23.27 20.58
CA PRO A 456 -25.25 -24.21 21.32
C PRO A 456 -25.51 -25.67 20.90
#